data_b376a16059d63c943f4fbdabb8c44aff
#
_entry.id   b376a16059d63c943f4fbdabb8c44aff
#
_cell.length_a   1.000
_cell.length_b   1.000
_cell.length_c   1.000
_cell.angle_alpha   90.00
_cell.angle_beta   90.00
_cell.angle_gamma   90.00
#
_symmetry.space_group_name_H-M   'P 1'
#
loop_
_entity.id
_entity.type
_entity.pdbx_description
1 polymer ?
#
loop_
_entity_poly.entity_id
_entity_poly.type
_entity_poly.pdbx_seq_one_letter_code
_entity_poly.pdbx_strand_id
1 'polypeptide(L)'
;MPLTSEQPRIAPLPIVPAAVDVPIPPLDEPLDNPRELYIEVTNRCNSLCVTCPLTFSPQEAEHYLGFDEFTSLVDQFPGLRRVVLQGIGEPLMNRQLGPMIRYLKDRGVYVIFNTNAILLYPKRQVELVESGLDELRVSCDSSTPETYAKIRGVNVLPKVLKNVGEMVQTRTSLGAERPRVSLWFTGVKDNIRELPGLVDIAGQMGVDEVYLTRMVFFGEGLATEDQSIFNAEEALRRQVEDIVADADRRAAGHGLSFKSAGAIAPSEYASGPGEVRNPWQGCRRPWRLGYVTANGNALPCCVAPFTDVPYDDLILGNVKDGGFNAVWNGERYRDFRNRHQSDDPPEACRRCGLDWSL
;
A
#
# COMPACT_ATOMS: atom_id res chain seq x y z
N MET A 1 18.04 39.09 12.72
CA MET A 1 18.00 37.90 13.55
C MET A 1 17.34 36.81 12.71
N PRO A 2 18.03 35.74 12.35
CA PRO A 2 17.43 34.64 11.63
C PRO A 2 16.62 33.76 12.63
N LEU A 3 15.35 33.52 12.32
CA LEU A 3 14.47 32.62 13.05
C LEU A 3 14.88 31.19 12.71
N THR A 4 15.58 30.54 13.64
CA THR A 4 15.79 29.08 13.62
C THR A 4 14.50 28.42 14.12
N SER A 5 13.59 28.06 13.22
CA SER A 5 12.48 27.17 13.55
C SER A 5 12.97 25.73 13.41
N GLU A 6 13.44 25.13 14.50
CA GLU A 6 13.51 23.69 14.62
C GLU A 6 12.06 23.16 14.62
N GLN A 7 11.63 22.62 13.49
CA GLN A 7 10.37 21.89 13.44
C GLN A 7 10.53 20.62 14.27
N PRO A 8 9.58 20.30 15.18
CA PRO A 8 9.62 19.06 15.92
C PRO A 8 9.52 17.89 14.91
N ARG A 9 10.56 17.05 14.89
CA ARG A 9 10.56 15.82 14.08
C ARG A 9 9.51 14.90 14.69
N ILE A 10 8.42 14.67 13.94
CA ILE A 10 7.43 13.64 14.29
C ILE A 10 8.17 12.31 14.28
N ALA A 11 8.31 11.68 15.44
CA ALA A 11 8.90 10.36 15.51
C ALA A 11 8.07 9.41 14.63
N PRO A 12 8.68 8.67 13.70
CA PRO A 12 7.96 7.69 12.92
C PRO A 12 7.33 6.70 13.91
N LEU A 13 5.99 6.53 13.80
CA LEU A 13 5.37 5.40 14.48
C LEU A 13 6.07 4.15 13.96
N PRO A 14 6.42 3.20 14.84
CA PRO A 14 7.06 1.99 14.40
C PRO A 14 6.17 1.38 13.31
N ILE A 15 6.69 1.31 12.09
CA ILE A 15 6.21 0.33 11.13
C ILE A 15 6.28 -0.95 11.94
N VAL A 16 5.11 -1.54 12.24
CA VAL A 16 5.14 -2.83 12.94
C VAL A 16 5.98 -3.71 12.04
N PRO A 17 7.18 -4.12 12.44
CA PRO A 17 8.03 -4.92 11.59
C PRO A 17 7.17 -6.09 11.11
N ALA A 18 7.37 -6.56 9.91
CA ALA A 18 6.91 -7.89 9.53
C ALA A 18 7.54 -8.81 10.58
N ALA A 19 6.80 -9.04 11.67
CA ALA A 19 7.43 -9.52 12.88
C ALA A 19 7.74 -10.98 12.67
N VAL A 20 8.97 -11.27 12.39
CA VAL A 20 9.56 -12.60 12.37
C VAL A 20 9.31 -13.34 13.70
N ASP A 21 9.00 -12.61 14.79
CA ASP A 21 8.90 -13.13 16.15
C ASP A 21 7.47 -13.25 16.73
N VAL A 22 6.42 -13.04 15.93
CA VAL A 22 5.07 -13.34 16.44
C VAL A 22 4.82 -14.82 16.28
N PRO A 23 4.64 -15.59 17.38
CA PRO A 23 4.32 -17.00 17.29
C PRO A 23 3.02 -17.20 16.50
N ILE A 24 3.02 -18.19 15.63
CA ILE A 24 1.78 -18.62 14.95
C ILE A 24 0.93 -19.28 16.02
N PRO A 25 -0.32 -18.83 16.23
CA PRO A 25 -1.21 -19.48 17.18
C PRO A 25 -1.54 -20.90 16.69
N PRO A 26 -1.96 -21.80 17.59
CA PRO A 26 -2.44 -23.12 17.22
C PRO A 26 -3.50 -23.03 16.11
N LEU A 27 -3.37 -23.87 15.08
CA LEU A 27 -4.24 -23.78 13.89
C LEU A 27 -5.61 -24.41 14.10
N ASP A 28 -5.78 -25.17 15.17
CA ASP A 28 -7.01 -25.87 15.59
C ASP A 28 -7.89 -25.04 16.53
N GLU A 29 -7.39 -23.91 17.04
CA GLU A 29 -8.14 -23.01 17.91
C GLU A 29 -8.72 -21.83 17.12
N PRO A 30 -9.94 -21.33 17.48
CA PRO A 30 -10.48 -20.12 16.91
C PRO A 30 -9.58 -18.91 17.22
N LEU A 31 -9.36 -18.06 16.22
CA LEU A 31 -8.57 -16.85 16.37
C LEU A 31 -9.47 -15.65 16.69
N ASP A 32 -8.96 -14.76 17.52
CA ASP A 32 -9.51 -13.42 17.65
C ASP A 32 -9.47 -12.68 16.31
N ASN A 33 -10.38 -11.73 16.12
CA ASN A 33 -10.35 -10.86 14.95
C ASN A 33 -9.03 -10.08 14.89
N PRO A 34 -8.46 -9.89 13.69
CA PRO A 34 -7.20 -9.17 13.54
C PRO A 34 -7.36 -7.71 13.98
N ARG A 35 -6.25 -7.11 14.41
CA ARG A 35 -6.19 -5.71 14.82
C ARG A 35 -5.85 -4.75 13.68
N GLU A 36 -5.62 -5.30 12.49
CA GLU A 36 -5.33 -4.55 11.27
C GLU A 36 -6.29 -4.98 10.16
N LEU A 37 -6.86 -4.00 9.46
CA LEU A 37 -7.72 -4.24 8.32
C LEU A 37 -7.24 -3.44 7.10
N TYR A 38 -7.31 -4.07 5.96
CA TYR A 38 -7.37 -3.45 4.66
C TYR A 38 -8.82 -3.48 4.20
N ILE A 39 -9.40 -2.31 3.92
CA ILE A 39 -10.78 -2.19 3.47
C ILE A 39 -10.77 -1.46 2.13
N GLU A 40 -11.25 -2.12 1.11
CA GLU A 40 -11.48 -1.51 -0.18
C GLU A 40 -12.79 -0.72 -0.12
N VAL A 41 -12.70 0.61 -0.16
CA VAL A 41 -13.88 1.48 -0.10
C VAL A 41 -14.56 1.65 -1.46
N THR A 42 -13.90 1.24 -2.52
CA THR A 42 -14.44 1.11 -3.88
C THR A 42 -13.45 0.33 -4.74
N ASN A 43 -13.94 -0.43 -5.69
CA ASN A 43 -13.16 -1.09 -6.73
C ASN A 43 -13.16 -0.31 -8.07
N ARG A 44 -13.65 0.95 -8.07
CA ARG A 44 -13.58 1.85 -9.23
C ARG A 44 -12.32 2.71 -9.16
N CYS A 45 -11.71 2.94 -10.32
CA CYS A 45 -10.54 3.80 -10.46
C CYS A 45 -10.69 4.76 -11.64
N ASN A 46 -10.08 5.93 -11.55
CA ASN A 46 -9.99 6.94 -12.61
C ASN A 46 -8.61 6.94 -13.31
N SER A 47 -7.82 5.88 -13.12
CA SER A 47 -6.57 5.59 -13.82
C SER A 47 -6.63 4.23 -14.48
N LEU A 48 -5.84 4.03 -15.55
CA LEU A 48 -5.73 2.78 -16.30
C LEU A 48 -4.28 2.26 -16.23
N CYS A 49 -3.79 2.10 -15.00
CA CYS A 49 -2.39 1.73 -14.76
C CYS A 49 -2.06 0.37 -15.38
N VAL A 50 -1.02 0.32 -16.20
CA VAL A 50 -0.53 -0.93 -16.81
C VAL A 50 0.21 -1.84 -15.82
N THR A 51 0.22 -1.44 -14.54
CA THR A 51 0.76 -2.20 -13.40
C THR A 51 -0.35 -2.65 -12.43
N CYS A 52 -1.62 -2.54 -12.86
CA CYS A 52 -2.76 -2.87 -12.01
C CYS A 52 -3.69 -3.88 -12.68
N PRO A 53 -4.08 -4.97 -12.00
CA PRO A 53 -4.98 -5.98 -12.58
C PRO A 53 -6.35 -5.42 -12.95
N LEU A 54 -6.83 -4.37 -12.30
CA LEU A 54 -8.11 -3.73 -12.63
C LEU A 54 -8.19 -3.26 -14.09
N THR A 55 -7.07 -2.88 -14.69
CA THR A 55 -6.99 -2.42 -16.07
C THR A 55 -7.27 -3.55 -17.08
N PHE A 56 -6.86 -4.77 -16.74
CA PHE A 56 -6.90 -5.91 -17.65
C PHE A 56 -8.06 -6.84 -17.38
N SER A 57 -8.34 -7.11 -16.10
CA SER A 57 -9.34 -8.08 -15.69
C SER A 57 -10.05 -7.62 -14.41
N PRO A 58 -11.10 -6.78 -14.53
CA PRO A 58 -11.95 -6.45 -13.38
C PRO A 58 -12.57 -7.72 -12.79
N GLN A 59 -12.28 -8.02 -11.53
CA GLN A 59 -12.64 -9.28 -10.91
C GLN A 59 -14.04 -9.26 -10.28
N GLU A 60 -14.54 -8.08 -9.92
CA GLU A 60 -15.81 -7.91 -9.22
C GLU A 60 -16.67 -6.84 -9.89
N ALA A 61 -17.99 -6.91 -9.67
CA ALA A 61 -18.89 -5.84 -10.05
C ALA A 61 -18.51 -4.53 -9.38
N GLU A 62 -18.63 -3.42 -10.11
CA GLU A 62 -18.32 -2.08 -9.58
C GLU A 62 -19.15 -1.76 -8.34
N HIS A 63 -18.50 -1.35 -7.28
CA HIS A 63 -19.15 -0.99 -6.02
C HIS A 63 -18.47 0.21 -5.33
N TYR A 64 -19.28 0.99 -4.63
CA TYR A 64 -18.86 1.97 -3.63
C TYR A 64 -19.37 1.50 -2.29
N LEU A 65 -18.47 1.16 -1.36
CA LEU A 65 -18.85 0.77 -0.02
C LEU A 65 -19.62 1.92 0.66
N GLY A 66 -20.84 1.63 1.10
CA GLY A 66 -21.67 2.60 1.82
C GLY A 66 -21.19 2.82 3.24
N PHE A 67 -21.55 3.96 3.84
CA PHE A 67 -21.14 4.27 5.23
C PHE A 67 -21.70 3.25 6.24
N ASP A 68 -22.95 2.82 6.06
CA ASP A 68 -23.58 1.83 6.94
C ASP A 68 -22.95 0.43 6.80
N GLU A 69 -22.61 0.02 5.58
CA GLU A 69 -21.87 -1.22 5.33
C GLU A 69 -20.49 -1.15 6.00
N PHE A 70 -19.80 -0.03 5.86
CA PHE A 70 -18.49 0.22 6.45
C PHE A 70 -18.53 0.16 7.98
N THR A 71 -19.47 0.86 8.61
CA THR A 71 -19.60 0.87 10.09
C THR A 71 -19.97 -0.50 10.62
N SER A 72 -20.89 -1.21 9.95
CA SER A 72 -21.27 -2.58 10.30
C SER A 72 -20.09 -3.56 10.23
N LEU A 73 -19.17 -3.35 9.29
CA LEU A 73 -17.95 -4.13 9.23
C LEU A 73 -17.00 -3.77 10.38
N VAL A 74 -16.70 -2.47 10.57
CA VAL A 74 -15.73 -1.98 11.56
C VAL A 74 -16.16 -2.33 12.99
N ASP A 75 -17.45 -2.29 13.28
CA ASP A 75 -17.99 -2.58 14.62
C ASP A 75 -17.78 -4.03 15.07
N GLN A 76 -17.47 -4.93 14.15
CA GLN A 76 -17.10 -6.30 14.46
C GLN A 76 -15.68 -6.44 15.07
N PHE A 77 -14.90 -5.33 15.10
CA PHE A 77 -13.49 -5.35 15.52
C PHE A 77 -13.26 -4.44 16.74
N PRO A 78 -13.66 -4.83 17.94
CA PRO A 78 -13.50 -3.99 19.14
C PRO A 78 -12.01 -3.70 19.48
N GLY A 79 -11.10 -4.53 18.99
CA GLY A 79 -9.65 -4.39 19.19
C GLY A 79 -8.90 -3.76 18.02
N LEU A 80 -9.61 -3.18 17.04
CA LEU A 80 -9.00 -2.61 15.83
C LEU A 80 -8.04 -1.46 16.18
N ARG A 81 -6.84 -1.50 15.60
CA ARG A 81 -5.80 -0.48 15.84
C ARG A 81 -5.38 0.25 14.58
N ARG A 82 -5.45 -0.41 13.43
CA ARG A 82 -4.98 0.15 12.17
C ARG A 82 -5.91 -0.25 11.04
N VAL A 83 -6.23 0.74 10.19
CA VAL A 83 -6.97 0.50 8.94
C VAL A 83 -6.22 1.14 7.78
N VAL A 84 -6.06 0.38 6.71
CA VAL A 84 -5.62 0.88 5.42
C VAL A 84 -6.81 0.86 4.47
N LEU A 85 -7.29 2.04 4.08
CA LEU A 85 -8.37 2.20 3.13
C LEU A 85 -7.77 2.11 1.71
N GLN A 86 -7.61 0.89 1.24
CA GLN A 86 -6.92 0.57 -0.01
C GLN A 86 -7.50 -0.70 -0.61
N GLY A 87 -7.58 -0.73 -1.94
CA GLY A 87 -7.84 -1.89 -2.76
C GLY A 87 -7.30 -1.66 -4.16
N ILE A 88 -7.94 -2.24 -5.16
CA ILE A 88 -7.63 -2.02 -6.57
C ILE A 88 -8.26 -0.72 -7.12
N GLY A 89 -9.22 -0.11 -6.40
CA GLY A 89 -9.86 1.16 -6.76
C GLY A 89 -9.14 2.40 -6.23
N GLU A 90 -9.70 3.57 -6.53
CA GLU A 90 -9.22 4.88 -6.04
C GLU A 90 -10.12 5.38 -4.90
N PRO A 91 -9.64 5.43 -3.64
CA PRO A 91 -10.47 5.80 -2.49
C PRO A 91 -11.11 7.19 -2.59
N LEU A 92 -10.45 8.17 -3.22
CA LEU A 92 -11.00 9.53 -3.39
C LEU A 92 -12.25 9.58 -4.29
N MET A 93 -12.56 8.51 -5.02
CA MET A 93 -13.83 8.37 -5.75
C MET A 93 -15.00 8.10 -4.81
N ASN A 94 -14.77 7.53 -3.63
CA ASN A 94 -15.82 7.36 -2.64
C ASN A 94 -16.09 8.68 -1.91
N ARG A 95 -17.32 9.20 -2.06
CA ARG A 95 -17.72 10.48 -1.42
C ARG A 95 -17.83 10.40 0.08
N GLN A 96 -17.95 9.21 0.65
CA GLN A 96 -18.08 8.97 2.08
C GLN A 96 -16.75 8.68 2.79
N LEU A 97 -15.62 8.81 2.08
CA LEU A 97 -14.27 8.55 2.61
C LEU A 97 -13.97 9.38 3.87
N GLY A 98 -14.25 10.70 3.85
CA GLY A 98 -14.03 11.57 5.00
C GLY A 98 -14.83 11.14 6.25
N PRO A 99 -16.15 10.91 6.15
CA PRO A 99 -16.94 10.30 7.22
C PRO A 99 -16.38 8.96 7.74
N MET A 100 -15.94 8.08 6.85
CA MET A 100 -15.34 6.78 7.23
C MET A 100 -14.04 6.96 8.04
N ILE A 101 -13.19 7.89 7.63
CA ILE A 101 -11.96 8.22 8.37
C ILE A 101 -12.31 8.74 9.76
N ARG A 102 -13.22 9.71 9.89
CA ARG A 102 -13.66 10.24 11.20
C ARG A 102 -14.18 9.14 12.11
N TYR A 103 -15.02 8.26 11.57
CA TYR A 103 -15.56 7.12 12.32
C TYR A 103 -14.48 6.22 12.93
N LEU A 104 -13.41 5.96 12.20
CA LEU A 104 -12.24 5.22 12.69
C LEU A 104 -11.45 6.03 13.72
N LYS A 105 -11.25 7.32 13.46
CA LYS A 105 -10.50 8.19 14.37
C LYS A 105 -11.19 8.36 15.73
N ASP A 106 -12.52 8.45 15.78
CA ASP A 106 -13.31 8.49 17.00
C ASP A 106 -13.12 7.24 17.88
N ARG A 107 -12.65 6.13 17.27
CA ARG A 107 -12.32 4.87 17.94
C ARG A 107 -10.81 4.72 18.26
N GLY A 108 -10.01 5.75 18.03
CA GLY A 108 -8.55 5.71 18.25
C GLY A 108 -7.79 4.87 17.25
N VAL A 109 -8.38 4.56 16.10
CA VAL A 109 -7.74 3.74 15.05
C VAL A 109 -6.76 4.60 14.24
N TYR A 110 -5.60 4.05 13.90
CA TYR A 110 -4.64 4.65 12.97
C TYR A 110 -5.10 4.42 11.53
N VAL A 111 -5.30 5.49 10.77
CA VAL A 111 -5.90 5.43 9.43
C VAL A 111 -4.93 5.87 8.35
N ILE A 112 -4.80 5.03 7.34
CA ILE A 112 -3.97 5.25 6.15
C ILE A 112 -4.83 5.03 4.92
N PHE A 113 -4.55 5.73 3.80
CA PHE A 113 -4.99 5.28 2.49
C PHE A 113 -3.98 5.61 1.38
N ASN A 114 -4.04 4.82 0.31
CA ASN A 114 -3.27 5.04 -0.90
C ASN A 114 -4.14 5.70 -1.96
N THR A 115 -3.58 6.63 -2.75
CA THR A 115 -4.29 7.36 -3.80
C THR A 115 -3.41 7.64 -5.00
N ASN A 116 -4.01 7.78 -6.17
CA ASN A 116 -3.35 8.38 -7.34
C ASN A 116 -3.33 9.92 -7.30
N ALA A 117 -3.94 10.54 -6.30
CA ALA A 117 -4.04 11.98 -6.04
C ALA A 117 -4.66 12.84 -7.15
N ILE A 118 -5.26 12.26 -8.20
CA ILE A 118 -5.91 13.01 -9.29
C ILE A 118 -7.10 13.83 -8.77
N LEU A 119 -7.81 13.30 -7.77
CA LEU A 119 -8.99 13.91 -7.13
C LEU A 119 -8.66 14.61 -5.81
N LEU A 120 -7.39 14.82 -5.50
CA LEU A 120 -6.93 15.48 -4.28
C LEU A 120 -6.97 17.03 -4.43
N TYR A 121 -8.14 17.59 -4.75
CA TYR A 121 -8.35 19.03 -4.90
C TYR A 121 -8.56 19.72 -3.52
N PRO A 122 -8.48 21.07 -3.42
CA PRO A 122 -8.44 21.80 -2.13
C PRO A 122 -9.52 21.43 -1.11
N LYS A 123 -10.77 21.27 -1.56
CA LYS A 123 -11.86 20.85 -0.65
C LYS A 123 -11.60 19.46 -0.03
N ARG A 124 -11.05 18.52 -0.81
CA ARG A 124 -10.68 17.18 -0.29
C ARG A 124 -9.49 17.25 0.64
N GLN A 125 -8.51 18.12 0.36
CA GLN A 125 -7.34 18.30 1.23
C GLN A 125 -7.78 18.76 2.62
N VAL A 126 -8.62 19.80 2.70
CA VAL A 126 -9.19 20.27 3.98
C VAL A 126 -9.96 19.16 4.69
N GLU A 127 -10.87 18.48 3.96
CA GLU A 127 -11.66 17.36 4.53
C GLU A 127 -10.76 16.27 5.13
N LEU A 128 -9.66 15.90 4.46
CA LEU A 128 -8.74 14.87 4.92
C LEU A 128 -7.95 15.30 6.17
N VAL A 129 -7.51 16.55 6.24
CA VAL A 129 -6.86 17.09 7.44
C VAL A 129 -7.86 17.11 8.61
N GLU A 130 -9.06 17.66 8.40
CA GLU A 130 -10.09 17.76 9.43
C GLU A 130 -10.69 16.41 9.86
N SER A 131 -10.60 15.38 8.99
CA SER A 131 -11.03 14.03 9.35
C SER A 131 -10.07 13.33 10.32
N GLY A 132 -8.86 13.90 10.54
CA GLY A 132 -7.84 13.33 11.39
C GLY A 132 -7.06 12.19 10.75
N LEU A 133 -7.04 12.10 9.41
CA LEU A 133 -6.23 11.12 8.68
C LEU A 133 -4.79 11.12 9.19
N ASP A 134 -4.23 9.93 9.42
CA ASP A 134 -2.85 9.81 9.93
C ASP A 134 -1.80 9.80 8.81
N GLU A 135 -2.07 9.12 7.69
CA GLU A 135 -1.10 8.97 6.61
C GLU A 135 -1.78 8.92 5.24
N LEU A 136 -1.26 9.72 4.32
CA LEU A 136 -1.64 9.76 2.91
C LEU A 136 -0.47 9.25 2.07
N ARG A 137 -0.68 8.15 1.35
CA ARG A 137 0.29 7.56 0.44
C ARG A 137 -0.09 7.84 -0.99
N VAL A 138 0.75 8.57 -1.69
CA VAL A 138 0.50 8.92 -3.09
C VAL A 138 1.32 8.03 -4.00
N SER A 139 0.63 7.30 -4.84
CA SER A 139 1.27 6.45 -5.85
C SER A 139 1.81 7.30 -7.01
N CYS A 140 3.13 7.37 -7.15
CA CYS A 140 3.79 8.15 -8.19
C CYS A 140 5.07 7.44 -8.67
N ASP A 141 5.00 6.79 -9.84
CA ASP A 141 6.05 5.92 -10.37
C ASP A 141 6.94 6.62 -11.41
N SER A 142 6.99 7.95 -11.41
CA SER A 142 7.75 8.69 -12.41
C SER A 142 7.99 10.13 -11.98
N SER A 143 9.08 10.71 -12.46
CA SER A 143 9.39 12.15 -12.37
C SER A 143 9.07 12.91 -13.66
N THR A 144 8.75 12.20 -14.75
CA THR A 144 8.45 12.78 -16.06
C THR A 144 7.00 12.47 -16.51
N PRO A 145 6.33 13.41 -17.22
CA PRO A 145 4.97 13.20 -17.72
C PRO A 145 4.85 12.01 -18.68
N GLU A 146 5.87 11.76 -19.49
CA GLU A 146 5.90 10.71 -20.50
C GLU A 146 5.86 9.32 -19.87
N THR A 147 6.77 9.07 -18.92
CA THR A 147 6.83 7.78 -18.19
C THR A 147 5.60 7.62 -17.30
N TYR A 148 5.15 8.72 -16.66
CA TYR A 148 3.92 8.69 -15.87
C TYR A 148 2.72 8.25 -16.71
N ALA A 149 2.53 8.87 -17.90
CA ALA A 149 1.42 8.51 -18.79
C ALA A 149 1.51 7.06 -19.26
N LYS A 150 2.73 6.55 -19.55
CA LYS A 150 2.96 5.17 -19.94
C LYS A 150 2.54 4.18 -18.84
N ILE A 151 2.87 4.47 -17.58
CA ILE A 151 2.62 3.56 -16.46
C ILE A 151 1.19 3.72 -15.93
N ARG A 152 0.73 4.95 -15.74
CA ARG A 152 -0.57 5.25 -15.10
C ARG A 152 -1.76 5.30 -16.06
N GLY A 153 -1.51 5.23 -17.37
CA GLY A 153 -2.54 5.27 -18.41
C GLY A 153 -3.24 6.62 -18.56
N VAL A 154 -2.74 7.66 -17.89
CA VAL A 154 -3.29 9.03 -17.90
C VAL A 154 -2.16 10.07 -17.85
N ASN A 155 -2.25 11.13 -18.66
CA ASN A 155 -1.22 12.17 -18.71
C ASN A 155 -1.55 13.35 -17.79
N VAL A 156 -1.38 13.17 -16.48
CA VAL A 156 -1.79 14.16 -15.46
C VAL A 156 -0.75 14.40 -14.37
N LEU A 157 0.51 14.01 -14.56
CA LEU A 157 1.57 14.17 -13.56
C LEU A 157 1.66 15.61 -13.00
N PRO A 158 1.66 16.68 -13.81
CA PRO A 158 1.73 18.04 -13.27
C PRO A 158 0.59 18.37 -12.31
N LYS A 159 -0.62 17.87 -12.60
CA LYS A 159 -1.79 18.02 -11.71
C LYS A 159 -1.59 17.25 -10.40
N VAL A 160 -1.09 16.01 -10.46
CA VAL A 160 -0.84 15.17 -9.29
C VAL A 160 0.19 15.84 -8.37
N LEU A 161 1.32 16.27 -8.92
CA LEU A 161 2.37 16.95 -8.15
C LEU A 161 1.87 18.28 -7.53
N LYS A 162 1.09 19.06 -8.28
CA LYS A 162 0.42 20.25 -7.75
C LYS A 162 -0.48 19.91 -6.57
N ASN A 163 -1.36 18.92 -6.73
CA ASN A 163 -2.28 18.50 -5.67
C ASN A 163 -1.55 18.02 -4.41
N VAL A 164 -0.42 17.33 -4.57
CA VAL A 164 0.40 16.86 -3.44
C VAL A 164 1.07 18.03 -2.71
N GLY A 165 1.69 18.96 -3.45
CA GLY A 165 2.29 20.17 -2.87
C GLY A 165 1.25 21.02 -2.14
N GLU A 166 0.07 21.22 -2.73
CA GLU A 166 -1.05 21.90 -2.09
C GLU A 166 -1.57 21.18 -0.84
N MET A 167 -1.56 19.85 -0.81
CA MET A 167 -1.93 19.06 0.39
C MET A 167 -0.98 19.34 1.56
N VAL A 168 0.33 19.39 1.30
CA VAL A 168 1.34 19.72 2.31
C VAL A 168 1.12 21.16 2.82
N GLN A 169 0.86 22.11 1.91
CA GLN A 169 0.56 23.50 2.27
C GLN A 169 -0.75 23.61 3.08
N THR A 170 -1.80 22.91 2.68
CA THR A 170 -3.09 22.88 3.40
C THR A 170 -2.91 22.36 4.82
N ARG A 171 -2.20 21.24 5.00
CA ARG A 171 -1.84 20.72 6.32
C ARG A 171 -1.16 21.77 7.18
N THR A 172 -0.13 22.42 6.63
CA THR A 172 0.65 23.46 7.35
C THR A 172 -0.20 24.68 7.67
N SER A 173 -1.02 25.16 6.74
CA SER A 173 -1.85 26.36 6.93
C SER A 173 -2.97 26.16 7.97
N LEU A 174 -3.42 24.91 8.15
CA LEU A 174 -4.36 24.53 9.21
C LEU A 174 -3.66 24.24 10.54
N GLY A 175 -2.35 24.43 10.66
CA GLY A 175 -1.57 24.13 11.85
C GLY A 175 -1.58 22.65 12.25
N ALA A 176 -1.85 21.76 11.30
CA ALA A 176 -1.95 20.33 11.56
C ALA A 176 -0.60 19.63 11.29
N GLU A 177 -0.28 18.64 12.13
CA GLU A 177 0.89 17.77 11.96
C GLU A 177 0.58 16.59 11.03
N ARG A 178 -0.68 16.30 10.80
CA ARG A 178 -1.19 15.16 10.01
C ARG A 178 -2.13 15.61 8.90
N PRO A 179 -2.28 14.81 7.87
CA PRO A 179 -1.65 13.52 7.62
C PRO A 179 -0.17 13.65 7.24
N ARG A 180 0.61 12.62 7.58
CA ARG A 180 1.91 12.41 6.95
C ARG A 180 1.69 12.12 5.47
N VAL A 181 2.45 12.76 4.58
CA VAL A 181 2.32 12.61 3.13
C VAL A 181 3.56 11.94 2.57
N SER A 182 3.39 10.83 1.85
CA SER A 182 4.49 10.11 1.22
C SER A 182 4.24 9.83 -0.26
N LEU A 183 5.32 9.83 -1.07
CA LEU A 183 5.29 9.35 -2.45
C LEU A 183 5.77 7.89 -2.50
N TRP A 184 4.96 7.05 -3.11
CA TRP A 184 5.22 5.62 -3.29
C TRP A 184 5.57 5.35 -4.74
N PHE A 185 6.78 4.86 -4.95
CA PHE A 185 7.36 4.57 -6.26
C PHE A 185 7.55 3.06 -6.40
N THR A 186 6.87 2.45 -7.35
CA THR A 186 7.06 1.04 -7.69
C THR A 186 8.16 0.92 -8.73
N GLY A 187 9.31 0.39 -8.31
CA GLY A 187 10.50 0.29 -9.16
C GLY A 187 10.43 -0.89 -10.11
N VAL A 188 10.55 -0.62 -11.42
CA VAL A 188 10.68 -1.60 -12.50
C VAL A 188 11.80 -1.14 -13.45
N LYS A 189 12.24 -2.01 -14.38
CA LYS A 189 13.33 -1.67 -15.34
C LYS A 189 13.03 -0.37 -16.12
N ASP A 190 11.77 -0.16 -16.48
CA ASP A 190 11.38 0.96 -17.33
C ASP A 190 11.40 2.31 -16.63
N ASN A 191 11.31 2.37 -15.29
CA ASN A 191 11.19 3.63 -14.56
C ASN A 191 12.25 3.90 -13.50
N ILE A 192 13.01 2.90 -13.06
CA ILE A 192 13.90 3.03 -11.89
C ILE A 192 14.88 4.20 -12.00
N ARG A 193 15.28 4.58 -13.22
CA ARG A 193 16.18 5.71 -13.48
C ARG A 193 15.56 7.07 -13.13
N GLU A 194 14.25 7.15 -12.97
CA GLU A 194 13.55 8.38 -12.60
C GLU A 194 13.43 8.60 -11.09
N LEU A 195 13.80 7.61 -10.29
CA LEU A 195 13.70 7.68 -8.84
C LEU A 195 14.44 8.88 -8.22
N PRO A 196 15.70 9.20 -8.58
CA PRO A 196 16.38 10.37 -8.03
C PRO A 196 15.68 11.70 -8.37
N GLY A 197 15.14 11.82 -9.58
CA GLY A 197 14.35 12.99 -10.00
C GLY A 197 13.06 13.13 -9.18
N LEU A 198 12.36 12.01 -8.89
CA LEU A 198 11.17 12.05 -8.04
C LEU A 198 11.52 12.45 -6.60
N VAL A 199 12.66 12.00 -6.08
CA VAL A 199 13.14 12.40 -4.74
C VAL A 199 13.38 13.91 -4.66
N ASP A 200 14.00 14.50 -5.68
CA ASP A 200 14.19 15.97 -5.74
C ASP A 200 12.86 16.73 -5.77
N ILE A 201 11.90 16.26 -6.58
CA ILE A 201 10.55 16.83 -6.64
C ILE A 201 9.85 16.72 -5.27
N ALA A 202 9.94 15.55 -4.64
CA ALA A 202 9.38 15.30 -3.32
C ALA A 202 9.96 16.24 -2.24
N GLY A 203 11.29 16.41 -2.24
CA GLY A 203 11.98 17.31 -1.34
C GLY A 203 11.56 18.76 -1.53
N GLN A 204 11.43 19.24 -2.78
CA GLN A 204 10.96 20.59 -3.09
C GLN A 204 9.51 20.83 -2.65
N MET A 205 8.65 19.82 -2.70
CA MET A 205 7.27 19.92 -2.24
C MET A 205 7.12 19.83 -0.71
N GLY A 206 8.17 19.39 0.01
CA GLY A 206 8.15 19.23 1.46
C GLY A 206 7.30 18.05 1.92
N VAL A 207 7.19 16.97 1.12
CA VAL A 207 6.58 15.72 1.56
C VAL A 207 7.45 15.04 2.62
N ASP A 208 6.87 14.16 3.42
CA ASP A 208 7.54 13.59 4.58
C ASP A 208 8.42 12.38 4.23
N GLU A 209 8.07 11.66 3.13
CA GLU A 209 8.79 10.43 2.76
C GLU A 209 8.65 10.11 1.27
N VAL A 210 9.69 9.49 0.70
CA VAL A 210 9.61 8.68 -0.52
C VAL A 210 9.82 7.22 -0.15
N TYR A 211 8.94 6.36 -0.64
CA TYR A 211 8.99 4.92 -0.39
C TYR A 211 9.15 4.17 -1.72
N LEU A 212 10.27 3.45 -1.87
CA LEU A 212 10.55 2.59 -3.01
C LEU A 212 9.96 1.21 -2.76
N THR A 213 8.96 0.82 -3.55
CA THR A 213 8.33 -0.50 -3.42
C THR A 213 8.62 -1.37 -4.64
N ARG A 214 8.48 -2.67 -4.46
CA ARG A 214 8.66 -3.68 -5.51
C ARG A 214 7.33 -3.99 -6.18
N MET A 215 7.41 -4.39 -7.46
CA MET A 215 6.26 -4.84 -8.23
C MET A 215 5.84 -6.24 -7.80
N VAL A 216 4.54 -6.47 -7.74
CA VAL A 216 3.95 -7.82 -7.73
C VAL A 216 3.57 -8.17 -9.17
N PHE A 217 4.06 -9.30 -9.66
CA PHE A 217 3.88 -9.71 -11.05
C PHE A 217 2.62 -10.58 -11.19
N PHE A 218 1.73 -10.16 -12.09
CA PHE A 218 0.51 -10.92 -12.43
C PHE A 218 0.42 -11.25 -13.95
N GLY A 219 1.51 -11.04 -14.68
CA GLY A 219 1.65 -11.49 -16.06
C GLY A 219 1.11 -10.55 -17.14
N GLU A 220 0.58 -9.37 -16.77
CA GLU A 220 -0.02 -8.42 -17.70
C GLU A 220 0.66 -7.04 -17.66
N GLY A 221 0.60 -6.32 -18.76
CA GLY A 221 1.12 -4.95 -18.89
C GLY A 221 2.61 -4.85 -18.55
N LEU A 222 2.96 -4.03 -17.56
CA LEU A 222 4.31 -3.93 -16.99
C LEU A 222 4.48 -4.78 -15.72
N ALA A 223 3.43 -5.48 -15.26
CA ALA A 223 3.55 -6.37 -14.11
C ALA A 223 3.98 -7.78 -14.54
N THR A 224 5.09 -7.88 -15.26
CA THR A 224 5.67 -9.09 -15.82
C THR A 224 7.08 -9.31 -15.27
N GLU A 225 7.54 -10.55 -15.19
CA GLU A 225 8.85 -10.91 -14.64
C GLU A 225 10.03 -10.30 -15.41
N ASP A 226 9.88 -10.02 -16.70
CA ASP A 226 10.90 -9.34 -17.50
C ASP A 226 11.10 -7.87 -17.11
N GLN A 227 10.15 -7.26 -16.40
CA GLN A 227 10.30 -5.95 -15.76
C GLN A 227 10.99 -6.02 -14.39
N SER A 228 11.25 -7.22 -13.87
CA SER A 228 11.92 -7.40 -12.59
C SER A 228 13.37 -6.93 -12.65
N ILE A 229 13.74 -6.08 -11.71
CA ILE A 229 15.12 -5.63 -11.51
C ILE A 229 16.01 -6.80 -11.05
N PHE A 230 15.45 -7.78 -10.32
CA PHE A 230 16.19 -8.94 -9.83
C PHE A 230 16.59 -9.90 -10.92
N ASN A 231 15.76 -10.03 -11.97
CA ASN A 231 16.04 -10.83 -13.15
C ASN A 231 16.85 -10.06 -14.20
N ALA A 232 17.36 -8.88 -13.84
CA ALA A 232 18.17 -8.08 -14.72
C ALA A 232 19.61 -8.62 -14.79
N GLU A 233 20.28 -8.31 -15.92
CA GLU A 233 21.72 -8.53 -16.06
C GLU A 233 22.50 -7.80 -14.95
N GLU A 234 23.65 -8.34 -14.57
CA GLU A 234 24.48 -7.78 -13.47
C GLU A 234 24.80 -6.29 -13.68
N ALA A 235 25.03 -5.87 -14.93
CA ALA A 235 25.28 -4.47 -15.26
C ALA A 235 24.12 -3.54 -14.89
N LEU A 236 22.87 -3.97 -15.13
CA LEU A 236 21.68 -3.20 -14.75
C LEU A 236 21.48 -3.21 -13.23
N ARG A 237 21.72 -4.34 -12.57
CA ARG A 237 21.61 -4.42 -11.09
C ARG A 237 22.57 -3.45 -10.41
N ARG A 238 23.84 -3.40 -10.83
CA ARG A 238 24.81 -2.41 -10.31
C ARG A 238 24.36 -0.99 -10.58
N GLN A 239 23.82 -0.72 -11.76
CA GLN A 239 23.28 0.60 -12.08
C GLN A 239 22.10 0.97 -11.18
N VAL A 240 21.24 0.02 -10.81
CA VAL A 240 20.12 0.24 -9.85
C VAL A 240 20.65 0.54 -8.46
N GLU A 241 21.71 -0.13 -7.99
CA GLU A 241 22.36 0.17 -6.71
C GLU A 241 22.86 1.62 -6.70
N ASP A 242 23.53 2.08 -7.76
CA ASP A 242 24.00 3.45 -7.89
C ASP A 242 22.84 4.47 -7.91
N ILE A 243 21.75 4.15 -8.63
CA ILE A 243 20.54 4.99 -8.70
C ILE A 243 19.90 5.13 -7.32
N VAL A 244 19.74 4.01 -6.60
CA VAL A 244 19.14 4.02 -5.26
C VAL A 244 20.02 4.76 -4.27
N ALA A 245 21.35 4.57 -4.34
CA ALA A 245 22.31 5.32 -3.53
C ALA A 245 22.29 6.83 -3.85
N ASP A 246 22.09 7.22 -5.11
CA ASP A 246 21.92 8.63 -5.49
C ASP A 246 20.61 9.20 -4.92
N ALA A 247 19.51 8.46 -5.02
CA ALA A 247 18.23 8.83 -4.45
C ALA A 247 18.32 9.05 -2.92
N ASP A 248 19.03 8.16 -2.20
CA ASP A 248 19.22 8.25 -0.76
C ASP A 248 20.03 9.50 -0.38
N ARG A 249 21.12 9.79 -1.10
CA ARG A 249 21.92 11.04 -0.90
C ARG A 249 21.08 12.30 -1.13
N ARG A 250 20.25 12.33 -2.17
CA ARG A 250 19.36 13.47 -2.46
C ARG A 250 18.30 13.63 -1.38
N ALA A 251 17.69 12.55 -0.95
CA ALA A 251 16.73 12.55 0.16
C ALA A 251 17.35 13.13 1.43
N ALA A 252 18.57 12.71 1.78
CA ALA A 252 19.32 13.26 2.91
C ALA A 252 19.59 14.76 2.73
N GLY A 253 19.92 15.21 1.52
CA GLY A 253 20.13 16.64 1.19
C GLY A 253 18.87 17.50 1.38
N HIS A 254 17.69 16.93 1.16
CA HIS A 254 16.40 17.59 1.40
C HIS A 254 15.86 17.40 2.83
N GLY A 255 16.49 16.61 3.68
CA GLY A 255 15.94 16.21 4.98
C GLY A 255 14.70 15.32 4.86
N LEU A 256 14.52 14.67 3.72
CA LEU A 256 13.42 13.79 3.37
C LEU A 256 13.71 12.36 3.85
N SER A 257 12.71 11.67 4.40
CA SER A 257 12.83 10.22 4.68
C SER A 257 12.81 9.44 3.37
N PHE A 258 13.78 8.57 3.17
CA PHE A 258 13.77 7.61 2.06
C PHE A 258 13.82 6.19 2.60
N LYS A 259 12.92 5.34 2.14
CA LYS A 259 12.82 3.93 2.54
C LYS A 259 12.54 3.04 1.34
N SER A 260 12.84 1.76 1.48
CA SER A 260 12.51 0.73 0.50
C SER A 260 11.65 -0.38 1.08
N ALA A 261 11.15 -1.25 0.22
CA ALA A 261 10.23 -2.33 0.54
C ALA A 261 10.75 -3.21 1.68
N GLY A 262 9.88 -3.45 2.65
CA GLY A 262 10.18 -4.25 3.83
C GLY A 262 11.11 -3.56 4.82
N ALA A 263 11.84 -4.36 5.58
CA ALA A 263 12.89 -3.89 6.47
C ALA A 263 14.25 -3.75 5.76
N ILE A 264 14.28 -3.86 4.42
CA ILE A 264 15.51 -3.80 3.62
C ILE A 264 15.96 -2.34 3.54
N ALA A 265 17.23 -2.09 3.79
CA ALA A 265 17.82 -0.78 3.54
C ALA A 265 17.69 -0.43 2.04
N PRO A 266 17.50 0.85 1.66
CA PRO A 266 17.40 1.24 0.27
C PRO A 266 18.55 0.72 -0.60
N SER A 267 19.77 0.69 -0.06
CA SER A 267 20.97 0.15 -0.72
C SER A 267 20.90 -1.34 -1.07
N GLU A 268 20.04 -2.11 -0.40
CA GLU A 268 19.88 -3.56 -0.64
C GLU A 268 18.71 -3.86 -1.59
N TYR A 269 18.06 -2.85 -2.11
CA TYR A 269 16.86 -3.01 -2.96
C TYR A 269 17.07 -3.93 -4.16
N ALA A 270 18.20 -3.84 -4.82
CA ALA A 270 18.53 -4.63 -6.01
C ALA A 270 19.03 -6.06 -5.70
N SER A 271 19.33 -6.37 -4.43
CA SER A 271 19.97 -7.64 -4.05
C SER A 271 19.04 -8.86 -4.12
N GLY A 272 17.73 -8.62 -4.24
CA GLY A 272 16.73 -9.70 -4.25
C GLY A 272 16.54 -10.38 -2.88
N PRO A 273 15.61 -11.30 -2.77
CA PRO A 273 15.25 -11.95 -1.51
C PRO A 273 16.25 -13.00 -1.02
N GLY A 274 17.37 -13.24 -1.69
CA GLY A 274 18.29 -14.32 -1.36
C GLY A 274 17.71 -15.73 -1.57
N GLU A 275 18.50 -16.77 -1.36
CA GLU A 275 18.05 -18.17 -1.42
C GLU A 275 17.38 -18.58 -0.09
N VAL A 276 16.19 -18.11 0.17
CA VAL A 276 15.40 -18.59 1.31
C VAL A 276 14.48 -19.71 0.85
N ARG A 277 14.69 -20.92 1.40
CA ARG A 277 13.75 -22.02 1.19
C ARG A 277 12.43 -21.68 1.86
N ASN A 278 11.31 -21.76 1.11
CA ASN A 278 9.96 -21.47 1.62
C ASN A 278 9.82 -20.05 2.20
N PRO A 279 10.09 -18.97 1.43
CA PRO A 279 10.05 -17.59 1.94
C PRO A 279 8.69 -17.19 2.50
N TRP A 280 7.60 -17.79 2.00
CA TRP A 280 6.23 -17.53 2.50
C TRP A 280 6.03 -17.90 3.97
N GLN A 281 6.75 -18.92 4.50
CA GLN A 281 6.59 -19.36 5.89
C GLN A 281 6.95 -18.28 6.93
N GLY A 282 7.75 -17.29 6.54
CA GLY A 282 8.02 -16.10 7.36
C GLY A 282 6.86 -15.10 7.43
N CYS A 283 5.89 -15.14 6.50
CA CYS A 283 4.79 -14.20 6.44
C CYS A 283 3.77 -14.46 7.57
N ARG A 284 3.34 -13.40 8.26
CA ARG A 284 2.34 -13.45 9.33
C ARG A 284 1.02 -12.76 8.97
N ARG A 285 0.89 -12.27 7.74
CA ARG A 285 -0.33 -11.57 7.30
C ARG A 285 -1.61 -12.37 7.48
N PRO A 286 -1.68 -13.68 7.13
CA PRO A 286 -2.91 -14.46 7.29
C PRO A 286 -3.41 -14.60 8.74
N TRP A 287 -2.61 -14.18 9.73
CA TRP A 287 -2.97 -14.21 11.16
C TRP A 287 -3.12 -12.82 11.77
N ARG A 288 -2.68 -11.77 11.09
CA ARG A 288 -2.57 -10.42 11.67
C ARG A 288 -3.45 -9.39 11.03
N LEU A 289 -3.73 -9.54 9.75
CA LEU A 289 -4.53 -8.58 9.02
C LEU A 289 -5.70 -9.26 8.28
N GLY A 290 -6.83 -8.58 8.24
CA GLY A 290 -7.92 -8.91 7.33
C GLY A 290 -7.88 -8.01 6.11
N TYR A 291 -8.26 -8.55 4.95
CA TYR A 291 -8.52 -7.78 3.74
C TYR A 291 -9.95 -8.01 3.29
N VAL A 292 -10.71 -6.94 3.12
CA VAL A 292 -12.12 -7.00 2.69
C VAL A 292 -12.31 -6.10 1.48
N THR A 293 -12.81 -6.68 0.39
CA THR A 293 -13.11 -5.94 -0.85
C THR A 293 -14.35 -5.07 -0.70
N ALA A 294 -14.58 -4.15 -1.64
CA ALA A 294 -15.77 -3.31 -1.65
C ALA A 294 -17.08 -4.12 -1.68
N ASN A 295 -17.06 -5.32 -2.29
CA ASN A 295 -18.21 -6.22 -2.34
C ASN A 295 -18.35 -7.14 -1.13
N GLY A 296 -17.41 -7.07 -0.17
CA GLY A 296 -17.44 -7.84 1.07
C GLY A 296 -16.70 -9.17 1.01
N ASN A 297 -15.97 -9.48 -0.07
CA ASN A 297 -15.14 -10.67 -0.13
C ASN A 297 -13.90 -10.51 0.73
N ALA A 298 -13.59 -11.52 1.54
CA ALA A 298 -12.36 -11.57 2.32
C ALA A 298 -11.27 -12.29 1.52
N LEU A 299 -10.11 -11.64 1.38
CA LEU A 299 -8.94 -12.19 0.73
C LEU A 299 -7.84 -12.45 1.76
N PRO A 300 -6.85 -13.33 1.46
CA PRO A 300 -5.86 -13.74 2.45
C PRO A 300 -4.90 -12.63 2.88
N CYS A 301 -4.68 -11.63 2.04
CA CYS A 301 -3.80 -10.50 2.35
C CYS A 301 -3.94 -9.34 1.34
N CYS A 302 -3.28 -8.22 1.61
CA CYS A 302 -3.31 -7.03 0.75
C CYS A 302 -2.55 -7.17 -0.58
N VAL A 303 -1.78 -8.24 -0.77
CA VAL A 303 -1.06 -8.56 -2.02
C VAL A 303 -1.89 -9.45 -2.93
N ALA A 304 -2.79 -10.25 -2.37
CA ALA A 304 -3.60 -11.23 -3.10
C ALA A 304 -4.26 -10.68 -4.37
N PRO A 305 -4.87 -9.47 -4.37
CA PRO A 305 -5.49 -8.93 -5.58
C PRO A 305 -4.53 -8.70 -6.76
N PHE A 306 -3.21 -8.72 -6.51
CA PHE A 306 -2.16 -8.44 -7.49
C PHE A 306 -1.40 -9.71 -7.91
N THR A 307 -1.88 -10.89 -7.56
CA THR A 307 -1.27 -12.16 -7.97
C THR A 307 -1.90 -12.68 -9.27
N ASP A 308 -1.20 -13.59 -9.94
CA ASP A 308 -1.66 -14.27 -11.17
C ASP A 308 -2.53 -15.51 -10.88
N VAL A 309 -3.11 -15.57 -9.69
CA VAL A 309 -4.01 -16.66 -9.26
C VAL A 309 -5.44 -16.35 -9.68
N PRO A 310 -6.23 -17.34 -10.13
CA PRO A 310 -7.64 -17.14 -10.38
C PRO A 310 -8.35 -16.50 -9.18
N TYR A 311 -9.08 -15.43 -9.43
CA TYR A 311 -9.63 -14.59 -8.35
C TYR A 311 -10.54 -15.37 -7.38
N ASP A 312 -11.34 -16.29 -7.89
CA ASP A 312 -12.23 -17.13 -7.07
C ASP A 312 -11.48 -18.00 -6.05
N ASP A 313 -10.23 -18.37 -6.36
CA ASP A 313 -9.35 -19.13 -5.46
C ASP A 313 -8.79 -18.26 -4.32
N LEU A 314 -8.82 -16.94 -4.49
CA LEU A 314 -8.39 -15.97 -3.47
C LEU A 314 -9.50 -15.65 -2.46
N ILE A 315 -10.78 -15.89 -2.81
CA ILE A 315 -11.91 -15.57 -1.95
C ILE A 315 -12.03 -16.61 -0.83
N LEU A 316 -11.79 -16.18 0.41
CA LEU A 316 -11.89 -17.04 1.59
C LEU A 316 -13.29 -17.06 2.22
N GLY A 317 -14.17 -16.20 1.76
CA GLY A 317 -15.58 -16.07 2.14
C GLY A 317 -16.07 -14.64 1.93
N ASN A 318 -17.36 -14.40 2.15
CA ASN A 318 -17.94 -13.06 2.08
C ASN A 318 -18.42 -12.63 3.48
N VAL A 319 -18.03 -11.44 3.93
CA VAL A 319 -18.36 -10.95 5.28
C VAL A 319 -19.84 -10.63 5.47
N LYS A 320 -20.61 -10.56 4.39
CA LYS A 320 -22.07 -10.41 4.42
C LYS A 320 -22.78 -11.72 4.85
N ASP A 321 -22.09 -12.85 4.72
CA ASP A 321 -22.61 -14.18 5.02
C ASP A 321 -22.23 -14.64 6.46
N GLY A 322 -22.67 -13.90 7.47
CA GLY A 322 -22.43 -14.27 8.88
C GLY A 322 -21.33 -13.48 9.58
N GLY A 323 -20.78 -12.46 8.92
CA GLY A 323 -19.79 -11.56 9.49
C GLY A 323 -18.35 -12.03 9.33
N PHE A 324 -17.41 -11.10 9.63
CA PHE A 324 -15.99 -11.34 9.43
C PHE A 324 -15.44 -12.51 10.27
N ASN A 325 -15.85 -12.63 11.53
CA ASN A 325 -15.33 -13.69 12.39
C ASN A 325 -15.67 -15.10 11.87
N ALA A 326 -16.87 -15.28 11.28
CA ALA A 326 -17.27 -16.53 10.66
C ALA A 326 -16.38 -16.89 9.47
N VAL A 327 -16.02 -15.90 8.64
CA VAL A 327 -15.07 -16.07 7.53
C VAL A 327 -13.65 -16.32 8.04
N TRP A 328 -13.18 -15.52 8.99
CA TRP A 328 -11.83 -15.58 9.57
C TRP A 328 -11.49 -16.93 10.20
N ASN A 329 -12.48 -17.55 10.84
CA ASN A 329 -12.39 -18.87 11.45
C ASN A 329 -13.07 -19.97 10.59
N GLY A 330 -13.49 -19.62 9.38
CA GLY A 330 -14.11 -20.55 8.43
C GLY A 330 -13.12 -21.56 7.86
N GLU A 331 -13.66 -22.61 7.24
CA GLU A 331 -12.88 -23.73 6.69
C GLU A 331 -11.84 -23.26 5.65
N ARG A 332 -12.23 -22.41 4.69
CA ARG A 332 -11.34 -21.91 3.64
C ARG A 332 -10.15 -21.12 4.21
N TYR A 333 -10.39 -20.30 5.24
CA TYR A 333 -9.32 -19.52 5.88
C TYR A 333 -8.39 -20.41 6.71
N ARG A 334 -8.93 -21.40 7.41
CA ARG A 334 -8.14 -22.41 8.14
C ARG A 334 -7.29 -23.25 7.18
N ASP A 335 -7.88 -23.73 6.08
CA ASP A 335 -7.13 -24.47 5.06
C ASP A 335 -6.02 -23.64 4.46
N PHE A 336 -6.29 -22.37 4.12
CA PHE A 336 -5.27 -21.45 3.63
C PHE A 336 -4.09 -21.31 4.61
N ARG A 337 -4.36 -21.15 5.91
CA ARG A 337 -3.31 -21.04 6.94
C ARG A 337 -2.54 -22.35 7.12
N ASN A 338 -3.21 -23.49 7.10
CA ASN A 338 -2.57 -24.80 7.20
C ASN A 338 -1.60 -25.03 6.03
N ARG A 339 -2.05 -24.80 4.82
CA ARG A 339 -1.22 -24.91 3.61
C ARG A 339 -0.08 -23.91 3.61
N HIS A 340 -0.31 -22.69 4.06
CA HIS A 340 0.73 -21.67 4.17
C HIS A 340 1.92 -22.13 5.05
N GLN A 341 1.70 -22.96 6.06
CA GLN A 341 2.75 -23.50 6.92
C GLN A 341 3.35 -24.82 6.42
N SER A 342 2.85 -25.36 5.33
CA SER A 342 3.32 -26.62 4.72
C SER A 342 4.35 -26.37 3.61
N ASP A 343 4.91 -27.46 3.08
CA ASP A 343 5.77 -27.42 1.88
C ASP A 343 4.97 -27.26 0.58
N ASP A 344 3.62 -27.31 0.65
CA ASP A 344 2.70 -27.05 -0.46
C ASP A 344 1.79 -25.85 -0.15
N PRO A 345 2.32 -24.61 -0.25
CA PRO A 345 1.57 -23.40 0.09
C PRO A 345 0.43 -23.14 -0.89
N PRO A 346 -0.54 -22.27 -0.50
CA PRO A 346 -1.47 -21.70 -1.48
C PRO A 346 -0.73 -21.04 -2.63
N GLU A 347 -1.27 -21.15 -3.84
CA GLU A 347 -0.60 -20.65 -5.05
C GLU A 347 -0.25 -19.15 -4.95
N ALA A 348 -1.13 -18.34 -4.36
CA ALA A 348 -0.88 -16.92 -4.09
C ALA A 348 0.37 -16.66 -3.23
N CYS A 349 0.81 -17.64 -2.42
CA CYS A 349 2.00 -17.54 -1.58
C CYS A 349 3.24 -18.09 -2.26
N ARG A 350 3.10 -19.08 -3.16
CA ARG A 350 4.21 -19.77 -3.82
C ARG A 350 5.14 -18.81 -4.58
N ARG A 351 4.56 -17.78 -5.22
CA ARG A 351 5.28 -16.77 -5.99
C ARG A 351 5.44 -15.44 -5.25
N CYS A 352 4.92 -15.35 -4.01
CA CYS A 352 5.01 -14.14 -3.21
C CYS A 352 6.37 -14.07 -2.51
N GLY A 353 7.19 -13.12 -2.91
CA GLY A 353 8.40 -12.77 -2.17
C GLY A 353 8.05 -11.87 -0.99
N LEU A 354 8.38 -12.27 0.24
CA LEU A 354 8.15 -11.47 1.46
C LEU A 354 8.77 -10.09 1.37
N ASP A 355 9.95 -10.01 0.75
CA ASP A 355 10.72 -8.79 0.61
C ASP A 355 10.15 -7.83 -0.46
N TRP A 356 9.15 -8.27 -1.24
CA TRP A 356 8.60 -7.49 -2.35
C TRP A 356 7.40 -6.63 -1.97
N SER A 357 6.76 -6.95 -0.88
CA SER A 357 5.42 -6.43 -0.60
C SER A 357 5.27 -5.70 0.74
N LEU A 358 6.35 -5.47 1.45
CA LEU A 358 6.31 -4.83 2.78
C LEU A 358 6.87 -3.42 2.80
#